data_0420fe3dd717876b87a07705d8ba9790
#
_entry.id   0420fe3dd717876b87a07705d8ba9790
#
_cell.length_a   1.000
_cell.length_b   1.000
_cell.length_c   1.000
_cell.angle_alpha   90.00
_cell.angle_beta   90.00
_cell.angle_gamma   90.00
#
_symmetry.space_group_name_H-M   'P 1'
#
loop_
_entity.id
_entity.type
_entity.pdbx_description
1 polymer ?
#
loop_
_entity_poly.entity_id
_entity_poly.type
_entity_poly.pdbx_seq_one_letter_code
_entity_poly.pdbx_strand_id
1 'polypeptide(L)'
;IKIDYEAVTDAKTILNLTNHAYFNLNGAGEGAIKSHDLVLNADSFTPTDAGAIPTGKIQSVSNTPMDFRMAHKIGEHINEDYIELKQGIGYDHNWVLNKKNNELSWAATVYEASTGIELKAFTTEPGVQFYSGNYLNINNGKNSKSYPTRSGFCLEMQHFPDSPNHDNFPSTVLNPGEIYTQTTVYQFEVK
;
A
#
# COMPACT_ATOMS: atom_id res chain seq x y z
N ILE A 1 8.28 13.88 -3.87
CA ILE A 1 7.12 14.34 -3.09
C ILE A 1 7.34 13.90 -1.65
N LYS A 2 7.37 14.83 -0.71
CA LYS A 2 7.39 14.56 0.71
C LYS A 2 6.06 15.00 1.32
N ILE A 3 5.46 14.16 2.14
CA ILE A 3 4.20 14.42 2.84
C ILE A 3 4.47 14.23 4.33
N ASP A 4 4.36 15.30 5.09
CA ASP A 4 4.46 15.27 6.55
C ASP A 4 3.05 15.47 7.13
N TYR A 5 2.73 14.67 8.15
CA TYR A 5 1.48 14.74 8.88
C TYR A 5 1.78 15.08 10.34
N GLU A 6 0.94 15.92 10.91
CA GLU A 6 0.94 16.23 12.33
C GLU A 6 -0.51 16.32 12.82
N ALA A 7 -0.79 15.73 13.97
CA ALA A 7 -2.10 15.82 14.60
C ALA A 7 -2.00 15.81 16.12
N VAL A 8 -2.93 16.51 16.76
CA VAL A 8 -3.16 16.54 18.22
C VAL A 8 -4.63 16.30 18.50
N THR A 9 -4.95 15.94 19.73
CA THR A 9 -6.35 15.69 20.17
C THR A 9 -6.60 16.27 21.55
N ASP A 10 -7.84 16.64 21.84
CA ASP A 10 -8.34 17.06 23.13
C ASP A 10 -9.00 15.91 23.94
N ALA A 11 -9.27 14.79 23.28
CA ALA A 11 -9.82 13.56 23.89
C ALA A 11 -9.12 12.33 23.30
N LYS A 12 -9.01 11.24 24.08
CA LYS A 12 -8.47 9.96 23.58
C LYS A 12 -9.22 9.53 22.33
N THR A 13 -8.49 9.32 21.23
CA THR A 13 -9.06 8.96 19.92
C THR A 13 -8.21 7.92 19.21
N ILE A 14 -8.73 7.41 18.09
CA ILE A 14 -8.03 6.54 17.16
C ILE A 14 -7.67 7.37 15.93
N LEU A 15 -6.40 7.29 15.49
CA LEU A 15 -5.91 8.01 14.33
C LEU A 15 -5.02 7.10 13.48
N ASN A 16 -5.35 6.98 12.18
CA ASN A 16 -4.54 6.27 11.19
C ASN A 16 -4.66 7.03 9.86
N LEU A 17 -3.68 7.87 9.57
CA LEU A 17 -3.67 8.71 8.38
C LEU A 17 -2.86 8.03 7.28
N THR A 18 -3.25 8.26 6.02
CA THR A 18 -2.50 7.80 4.85
C THR A 18 -2.72 8.72 3.65
N ASN A 19 -1.93 8.53 2.59
CA ASN A 19 -2.13 9.14 1.28
C ASN A 19 -2.62 8.07 0.30
N HIS A 20 -3.80 8.26 -0.27
CA HIS A 20 -4.43 7.32 -1.22
C HIS A 20 -4.27 7.80 -2.67
N ALA A 21 -3.05 8.22 -3.05
CA ALA A 21 -2.77 8.58 -4.44
C ALA A 21 -2.71 7.33 -5.34
N TYR A 22 -3.33 7.45 -6.52
CA TYR A 22 -3.23 6.44 -7.57
C TYR A 22 -2.07 6.77 -8.49
N PHE A 23 -1.21 5.78 -8.74
CA PHE A 23 -0.08 5.89 -9.66
C PHE A 23 -0.24 4.95 -10.86
N ASN A 24 0.22 5.41 -12.00
CA ASN A 24 0.49 4.58 -13.18
C ASN A 24 1.73 5.16 -13.86
N LEU A 25 2.82 4.41 -13.87
CA LEU A 25 4.11 4.87 -14.39
C LEU A 25 4.16 4.89 -15.93
N ASN A 26 3.12 4.36 -16.61
CA ASN A 26 2.89 4.59 -18.04
C ASN A 26 2.21 5.94 -18.33
N GLY A 27 1.67 6.59 -17.29
CA GLY A 27 0.90 7.82 -17.39
C GLY A 27 -0.58 7.63 -17.05
N ALA A 28 -1.23 8.71 -16.62
CA ALA A 28 -2.63 8.70 -16.22
C ALA A 28 -3.54 8.29 -17.40
N GLY A 29 -4.29 7.18 -17.24
CA GLY A 29 -5.17 6.64 -18.28
C GLY A 29 -4.46 5.87 -19.40
N GLU A 30 -3.19 5.53 -19.23
CA GLU A 30 -2.38 4.80 -20.23
C GLU A 30 -2.34 3.28 -19.92
N GLY A 31 -3.51 2.66 -19.86
CA GLY A 31 -3.66 1.21 -19.69
C GLY A 31 -3.53 0.71 -18.25
N ALA A 32 -3.33 -0.60 -18.11
CA ALA A 32 -3.29 -1.29 -16.82
C ALA A 32 -1.86 -1.35 -16.23
N ILE A 33 -1.78 -1.37 -14.90
CA ILE A 33 -0.51 -1.40 -14.14
C ILE A 33 0.12 -2.80 -14.04
N LYS A 34 -0.38 -3.78 -14.78
CA LYS A 34 0.04 -5.18 -14.67
C LYS A 34 1.48 -5.46 -15.09
N SER A 35 2.04 -4.61 -15.96
CA SER A 35 3.43 -4.70 -16.45
C SER A 35 4.45 -4.15 -15.47
N HIS A 36 4.02 -3.33 -14.50
CA HIS A 36 4.92 -2.73 -13.54
C HIS A 36 5.55 -3.78 -12.62
N ASP A 37 6.85 -3.72 -12.45
CA ASP A 37 7.58 -4.53 -11.48
C ASP A 37 7.46 -3.89 -10.10
N LEU A 38 7.07 -4.67 -9.08
CA LEU A 38 6.91 -4.24 -7.69
C LEU A 38 7.88 -4.99 -6.80
N VAL A 39 8.50 -4.27 -5.87
CA VAL A 39 9.23 -4.81 -4.71
C VAL A 39 8.66 -4.19 -3.44
N LEU A 40 8.39 -5.01 -2.42
CA LEU A 40 7.97 -4.58 -1.09
C LEU A 40 8.99 -5.06 -0.05
N ASN A 41 9.42 -4.17 0.82
CA ASN A 41 10.32 -4.49 1.94
C ASN A 41 9.55 -5.11 3.11
N ALA A 42 8.98 -6.28 2.89
CA ALA A 42 8.11 -6.94 3.87
C ALA A 42 8.19 -8.46 3.75
N ASP A 43 8.42 -9.15 4.87
CA ASP A 43 8.41 -10.61 4.97
C ASP A 43 7.03 -11.18 5.32
N SER A 44 6.08 -10.31 5.66
CA SER A 44 4.75 -10.70 6.13
C SER A 44 3.69 -9.69 5.68
N PHE A 45 2.45 -10.12 5.74
CA PHE A 45 1.25 -9.32 5.50
C PHE A 45 0.16 -9.65 6.52
N THR A 46 -0.89 -8.85 6.58
CA THR A 46 -2.07 -9.11 7.42
C THR A 46 -3.16 -9.72 6.54
N PRO A 47 -3.47 -11.05 6.68
CA PRO A 47 -4.56 -11.68 5.95
C PRO A 47 -5.91 -11.13 6.37
N THR A 48 -6.85 -11.10 5.42
CA THR A 48 -8.20 -10.56 5.60
C THR A 48 -9.25 -11.67 5.65
N ASP A 49 -10.43 -11.33 6.14
CA ASP A 49 -11.63 -12.14 6.00
C ASP A 49 -12.41 -11.81 4.70
N ALA A 50 -13.57 -12.44 4.50
CA ALA A 50 -14.41 -12.20 3.34
C ALA A 50 -14.98 -10.76 3.23
N GLY A 51 -14.91 -9.98 4.31
CA GLY A 51 -15.25 -8.56 4.35
C GLY A 51 -14.07 -7.64 4.08
N ALA A 52 -12.90 -8.18 3.73
CA ALA A 52 -11.64 -7.47 3.58
C ALA A 52 -11.14 -6.81 4.90
N ILE A 53 -11.54 -7.36 6.05
CA ILE A 53 -11.09 -6.91 7.36
C ILE A 53 -9.93 -7.80 7.84
N PRO A 54 -8.80 -7.24 8.33
CA PRO A 54 -7.72 -8.05 8.88
C PRO A 54 -8.16 -8.99 9.98
N THR A 55 -7.66 -10.23 9.94
CA THR A 55 -8.04 -11.29 10.91
C THR A 55 -7.24 -11.24 12.22
N GLY A 56 -6.35 -10.25 12.40
CA GLY A 56 -5.40 -10.16 13.51
C GLY A 56 -4.16 -11.04 13.35
N LYS A 57 -4.08 -11.84 12.31
CA LYS A 57 -2.91 -12.66 12.00
C LYS A 57 -1.86 -11.83 11.27
N ILE A 58 -0.58 -12.23 11.45
CA ILE A 58 0.55 -11.79 10.62
C ILE A 58 1.09 -13.06 9.95
N GLN A 59 1.02 -13.10 8.63
CA GLN A 59 1.36 -14.28 7.82
C GLN A 59 2.57 -14.00 6.93
N SER A 60 3.48 -14.99 6.83
CA SER A 60 4.62 -14.91 5.92
C SER A 60 4.17 -14.84 4.46
N VAL A 61 4.83 -14.00 3.66
CA VAL A 61 4.64 -13.92 2.21
C VAL A 61 5.28 -15.10 1.48
N SER A 62 6.22 -15.80 2.11
CA SER A 62 7.05 -16.85 1.48
C SER A 62 6.21 -17.96 0.87
N ASN A 63 6.50 -18.32 -0.38
CA ASN A 63 5.77 -19.32 -1.17
C ASN A 63 4.28 -19.00 -1.37
N THR A 64 3.91 -17.73 -1.43
CA THR A 64 2.56 -17.26 -1.73
C THR A 64 2.58 -16.22 -2.86
N PRO A 65 1.45 -15.95 -3.53
CA PRO A 65 1.35 -14.86 -4.51
C PRO A 65 1.55 -13.46 -3.91
N MET A 66 1.64 -13.36 -2.58
CA MET A 66 1.89 -12.10 -1.85
C MET A 66 3.39 -11.78 -1.71
N ASP A 67 4.29 -12.62 -2.25
CA ASP A 67 5.74 -12.45 -2.12
C ASP A 67 6.30 -11.46 -3.14
N PHE A 68 6.46 -10.21 -2.73
CA PHE A 68 7.11 -9.13 -3.49
C PHE A 68 8.48 -8.74 -2.92
N ARG A 69 9.15 -9.62 -2.18
CA ARG A 69 10.52 -9.35 -1.68
C ARG A 69 11.54 -9.23 -2.81
N MET A 70 11.29 -9.88 -3.93
CA MET A 70 11.99 -9.70 -5.20
C MET A 70 11.05 -9.05 -6.21
N ALA A 71 11.61 -8.44 -7.26
CA ALA A 71 10.82 -7.80 -8.30
C ALA A 71 9.95 -8.82 -9.05
N HIS A 72 8.63 -8.63 -8.98
CA HIS A 72 7.62 -9.36 -9.73
C HIS A 72 6.66 -8.38 -10.39
N LYS A 73 6.18 -8.73 -11.57
CA LYS A 73 5.12 -7.95 -12.23
C LYS A 73 3.85 -8.01 -11.40
N ILE A 74 3.21 -6.86 -11.19
CA ILE A 74 1.93 -6.80 -10.47
C ILE A 74 0.90 -7.77 -11.07
N GLY A 75 0.91 -7.95 -12.39
CA GLY A 75 -0.01 -8.86 -13.09
C GLY A 75 0.36 -10.34 -13.04
N GLU A 76 1.54 -10.72 -12.54
CA GLU A 76 2.08 -12.08 -12.64
C GLU A 76 1.23 -13.10 -11.88
N HIS A 77 0.93 -12.82 -10.63
CA HIS A 77 0.20 -13.73 -9.73
C HIS A 77 -1.20 -13.23 -9.34
N ILE A 78 -1.63 -12.05 -9.82
CA ILE A 78 -2.83 -11.35 -9.34
C ILE A 78 -4.15 -12.12 -9.54
N ASN A 79 -4.16 -13.13 -10.42
CA ASN A 79 -5.34 -13.95 -10.70
C ASN A 79 -5.18 -15.40 -10.21
N GLU A 80 -4.19 -15.70 -9.37
CA GLU A 80 -4.00 -17.06 -8.84
C GLU A 80 -5.15 -17.48 -7.92
N ASP A 81 -5.33 -18.79 -7.83
CA ASP A 81 -6.30 -19.40 -6.90
C ASP A 81 -5.78 -19.36 -5.46
N TYR A 82 -5.71 -18.14 -4.91
CA TYR A 82 -5.29 -17.86 -3.55
C TYR A 82 -6.39 -17.08 -2.83
N ILE A 83 -6.69 -17.47 -1.58
CA ILE A 83 -7.86 -16.94 -0.87
C ILE A 83 -7.84 -15.42 -0.73
N GLU A 84 -6.70 -14.81 -0.42
CA GLU A 84 -6.57 -13.37 -0.26
C GLU A 84 -6.85 -12.63 -1.58
N LEU A 85 -6.31 -13.14 -2.70
CA LEU A 85 -6.55 -12.56 -4.03
C LEU A 85 -8.00 -12.67 -4.48
N LYS A 86 -8.70 -13.74 -4.05
CA LYS A 86 -10.14 -13.88 -4.32
C LYS A 86 -10.96 -12.89 -3.52
N GLN A 87 -10.64 -12.72 -2.24
CA GLN A 87 -11.33 -11.79 -1.34
C GLN A 87 -11.11 -10.34 -1.75
N GLY A 88 -9.88 -9.95 -2.08
CA GLY A 88 -9.54 -8.62 -2.55
C GLY A 88 -9.82 -8.34 -4.03
N ILE A 89 -10.23 -9.37 -4.81
CA ILE A 89 -10.35 -9.30 -6.28
C ILE A 89 -9.02 -8.86 -6.93
N GLY A 90 -7.91 -9.24 -6.30
CA GLY A 90 -6.54 -8.84 -6.57
C GLY A 90 -5.83 -8.40 -5.28
N TYR A 91 -4.82 -7.56 -5.38
CA TYR A 91 -4.13 -7.04 -4.20
C TYR A 91 -4.90 -5.88 -3.60
N ASP A 92 -5.19 -5.98 -2.32
CA ASP A 92 -5.76 -4.95 -1.46
C ASP A 92 -5.48 -5.31 0.01
N HIS A 93 -4.19 -5.35 0.36
CA HIS A 93 -3.75 -5.88 1.65
C HIS A 93 -2.66 -5.00 2.24
N ASN A 94 -2.46 -5.12 3.54
CA ASN A 94 -1.39 -4.47 4.26
C ASN A 94 -0.18 -5.40 4.40
N TRP A 95 0.99 -4.97 3.90
CA TRP A 95 2.28 -5.60 4.14
C TRP A 95 2.95 -5.01 5.38
N VAL A 96 3.47 -5.87 6.23
CA VAL A 96 4.21 -5.52 7.45
C VAL A 96 5.65 -5.22 7.06
N LEU A 97 6.04 -3.96 7.14
CA LEU A 97 7.35 -3.50 6.69
C LEU A 97 8.49 -4.03 7.59
N ASN A 98 9.59 -4.46 6.96
CA ASN A 98 10.81 -4.87 7.63
C ASN A 98 11.58 -3.64 8.12
N LYS A 99 11.14 -3.05 9.22
CA LYS A 99 11.77 -1.87 9.80
C LYS A 99 11.81 -1.93 11.32
N LYS A 100 12.69 -1.15 11.89
CA LYS A 100 12.79 -0.95 13.35
C LYS A 100 12.34 0.48 13.64
N ASN A 101 11.47 0.63 14.62
CA ASN A 101 10.99 1.94 15.09
C ASN A 101 10.35 2.80 13.96
N ASN A 102 10.10 4.07 14.28
CA ASN A 102 9.47 5.06 13.40
C ASN A 102 10.51 5.84 12.57
N GLU A 103 11.63 5.23 12.18
CA GLU A 103 12.59 5.88 11.30
C GLU A 103 12.07 5.90 9.85
N LEU A 104 12.42 6.95 9.11
CA LEU A 104 12.12 7.02 7.67
C LEU A 104 12.97 5.99 6.93
N SER A 105 12.33 4.94 6.42
CA SER A 105 13.00 3.82 5.74
C SER A 105 12.30 3.43 4.45
N TRP A 106 13.03 2.78 3.55
CA TRP A 106 12.48 2.27 2.30
C TRP A 106 11.39 1.22 2.55
N ALA A 107 10.26 1.38 1.85
CA ALA A 107 9.09 0.51 1.94
C ALA A 107 8.82 -0.25 0.66
N ALA A 108 8.90 0.43 -0.50
CA ALA A 108 8.53 -0.13 -1.79
C ALA A 108 9.34 0.47 -2.94
N THR A 109 9.45 -0.29 -4.03
CA THR A 109 9.89 0.21 -5.35
C THR A 109 8.96 -0.30 -6.42
N VAL A 110 8.52 0.57 -7.31
CA VAL A 110 7.77 0.21 -8.52
C VAL A 110 8.54 0.72 -9.74
N TYR A 111 8.70 -0.13 -10.75
CA TYR A 111 9.39 0.21 -12.00
C TYR A 111 8.55 -0.17 -13.22
N GLU A 112 8.54 0.69 -14.23
CA GLU A 112 7.90 0.39 -15.52
C GLU A 112 8.92 0.51 -16.66
N ALA A 113 9.20 -0.63 -17.29
CA ALA A 113 10.26 -0.74 -18.30
C ALA A 113 9.99 0.07 -19.58
N SER A 114 8.72 0.26 -19.96
CA SER A 114 8.38 0.98 -21.19
C SER A 114 8.65 2.49 -21.11
N THR A 115 8.59 3.06 -19.92
CA THR A 115 8.86 4.49 -19.65
C THR A 115 10.21 4.74 -18.98
N GLY A 116 10.81 3.70 -18.41
CA GLY A 116 12.00 3.82 -17.56
C GLY A 116 11.73 4.48 -16.22
N ILE A 117 10.48 4.80 -15.87
CA ILE A 117 10.14 5.47 -14.61
C ILE A 117 10.21 4.48 -13.44
N GLU A 118 10.92 4.89 -12.39
CA GLU A 118 10.96 4.22 -11.10
C GLU A 118 10.35 5.11 -10.03
N LEU A 119 9.48 4.54 -9.19
CA LEU A 119 8.95 5.13 -7.96
C LEU A 119 9.51 4.36 -6.77
N LYS A 120 10.24 5.06 -5.89
CA LYS A 120 10.61 4.55 -4.56
C LYS A 120 9.78 5.23 -3.50
N ALA A 121 9.27 4.44 -2.57
CA ALA A 121 8.48 4.92 -1.45
C ALA A 121 9.20 4.67 -0.13
N PHE A 122 9.22 5.70 0.74
CA PHE A 122 9.80 5.65 2.07
C PHE A 122 8.77 6.12 3.09
N THR A 123 8.81 5.55 4.30
CA THR A 123 7.84 5.94 5.33
C THR A 123 8.38 5.74 6.75
N THR A 124 7.79 6.47 7.68
CA THR A 124 7.92 6.23 9.13
C THR A 124 6.93 5.19 9.64
N GLU A 125 5.90 4.83 8.84
CA GLU A 125 4.82 3.93 9.21
C GLU A 125 5.23 2.45 9.23
N PRO A 126 4.55 1.59 10.03
CA PRO A 126 4.89 0.18 10.17
C PRO A 126 4.39 -0.70 9.01
N GLY A 127 3.46 -0.20 8.21
CA GLY A 127 2.82 -0.95 7.13
C GLY A 127 2.65 -0.15 5.86
N VAL A 128 2.40 -0.89 4.78
CA VAL A 128 1.98 -0.35 3.49
C VAL A 128 0.81 -1.16 2.95
N GLN A 129 -0.33 -0.51 2.73
CA GLN A 129 -1.41 -1.09 1.95
C GLN A 129 -1.04 -0.95 0.48
N PHE A 130 -0.92 -2.10 -0.20
CA PHE A 130 -0.79 -2.13 -1.65
C PHE A 130 -2.15 -2.49 -2.25
N TYR A 131 -2.71 -1.55 -3.01
CA TYR A 131 -3.98 -1.70 -3.71
C TYR A 131 -3.76 -1.65 -5.22
N SER A 132 -4.20 -2.67 -5.93
CA SER A 132 -4.01 -2.81 -7.39
C SER A 132 -5.14 -2.22 -8.24
N GLY A 133 -5.97 -1.33 -7.67
CA GLY A 133 -7.02 -0.62 -8.42
C GLY A 133 -8.15 -1.53 -8.89
N ASN A 134 -8.52 -2.54 -8.11
CA ASN A 134 -9.46 -3.61 -8.48
C ASN A 134 -10.86 -3.11 -8.77
N TYR A 135 -11.31 -2.03 -8.09
CA TYR A 135 -12.63 -1.43 -8.22
C TYR A 135 -12.67 -0.16 -9.07
N LEU A 136 -11.54 0.24 -9.69
CA LEU A 136 -11.55 1.38 -10.60
C LEU A 136 -12.51 1.14 -11.77
N ASN A 137 -13.40 2.10 -12.02
CA ASN A 137 -14.32 2.10 -13.13
C ASN A 137 -14.79 3.54 -13.40
N ILE A 138 -13.91 4.40 -13.85
CA ILE A 138 -14.18 5.81 -14.09
C ILE A 138 -14.17 6.04 -15.60
N ASN A 139 -15.30 6.43 -16.17
CA ASN A 139 -15.45 6.63 -17.62
C ASN A 139 -15.18 8.05 -18.09
N ASN A 140 -15.19 9.03 -17.19
CA ASN A 140 -14.96 10.44 -17.52
C ASN A 140 -14.18 11.11 -16.38
N GLY A 141 -12.91 10.74 -16.24
CA GLY A 141 -12.01 11.29 -15.24
C GLY A 141 -11.25 12.53 -15.73
N LYS A 142 -10.09 12.79 -15.12
CA LYS A 142 -9.23 13.91 -15.46
C LYS A 142 -8.87 13.90 -16.95
N ASN A 143 -9.00 15.06 -17.61
CA ASN A 143 -8.79 15.25 -19.05
C ASN A 143 -9.64 14.32 -19.93
N SER A 144 -10.86 14.00 -19.50
CA SER A 144 -11.80 13.09 -20.19
C SER A 144 -11.24 11.68 -20.41
N LYS A 145 -10.21 11.26 -19.66
CA LYS A 145 -9.67 9.90 -19.73
C LYS A 145 -10.51 8.94 -18.91
N SER A 146 -10.52 7.67 -19.32
CA SER A 146 -11.12 6.58 -18.57
C SER A 146 -10.06 5.90 -17.70
N TYR A 147 -10.49 5.46 -16.51
CA TYR A 147 -9.67 4.69 -15.58
C TYR A 147 -10.40 3.38 -15.26
N PRO A 148 -10.22 2.35 -16.11
CA PRO A 148 -10.81 1.04 -15.86
C PRO A 148 -10.08 0.29 -14.74
N THR A 149 -10.62 -0.86 -14.35
CA THR A 149 -10.01 -1.78 -13.38
C THR A 149 -8.52 -1.96 -13.65
N ARG A 150 -7.71 -1.80 -12.60
CA ARG A 150 -6.24 -1.96 -12.63
C ARG A 150 -5.51 -0.95 -13.52
N SER A 151 -6.06 0.24 -13.70
CA SER A 151 -5.39 1.35 -14.41
C SER A 151 -4.58 2.27 -13.48
N GLY A 152 -4.50 1.93 -12.19
CA GLY A 152 -3.68 2.62 -11.20
C GLY A 152 -3.47 1.73 -9.98
N PHE A 153 -2.38 1.94 -9.27
CA PHE A 153 -2.09 1.31 -7.98
C PHE A 153 -1.91 2.35 -6.89
N CYS A 154 -2.14 1.95 -5.63
CA CYS A 154 -1.85 2.76 -4.46
C CYS A 154 -0.79 2.11 -3.58
N LEU A 155 0.03 2.92 -2.94
CA LEU A 155 0.94 2.57 -1.85
C LEU A 155 0.58 3.47 -0.67
N GLU A 156 -0.19 2.94 0.27
CA GLU A 156 -0.76 3.70 1.38
C GLU A 156 0.03 3.37 2.65
N MET A 157 0.86 4.29 3.07
CA MET A 157 1.70 4.15 4.25
C MET A 157 0.89 4.45 5.50
N GLN A 158 0.76 3.47 6.40
CA GLN A 158 -0.15 3.58 7.54
C GLN A 158 0.15 2.55 8.62
N HIS A 159 -0.49 2.69 9.78
CA HIS A 159 -0.66 1.59 10.73
C HIS A 159 -1.58 0.53 10.12
N PHE A 160 -1.52 -0.69 10.66
CA PHE A 160 -2.30 -1.80 10.09
C PHE A 160 -3.80 -1.50 10.21
N PRO A 161 -4.60 -1.76 9.14
CA PRO A 161 -6.05 -1.65 9.24
C PRO A 161 -6.58 -2.51 10.39
N ASP A 162 -7.65 -2.07 11.02
CA ASP A 162 -8.31 -2.72 12.17
C ASP A 162 -7.43 -2.86 13.44
N SER A 163 -6.32 -2.11 13.55
CA SER A 163 -5.44 -2.12 14.73
C SER A 163 -6.16 -1.97 16.07
N PRO A 164 -7.22 -1.17 16.22
CA PRO A 164 -7.92 -1.03 17.51
C PRO A 164 -8.52 -2.33 18.05
N ASN A 165 -8.77 -3.30 17.21
CA ASN A 165 -9.38 -4.59 17.56
C ASN A 165 -8.36 -5.72 17.77
N HIS A 166 -7.05 -5.43 17.59
CA HIS A 166 -5.99 -6.43 17.64
C HIS A 166 -4.80 -5.96 18.48
N ASP A 167 -4.66 -6.46 19.70
CA ASP A 167 -3.62 -6.06 20.66
C ASP A 167 -2.19 -6.31 20.17
N ASN A 168 -2.00 -7.21 19.20
CA ASN A 168 -0.72 -7.53 18.58
C ASN A 168 -0.36 -6.63 17.40
N PHE A 169 -1.25 -5.72 16.99
CA PHE A 169 -0.99 -4.72 15.96
C PHE A 169 -0.45 -3.42 16.60
N PRO A 170 0.30 -2.61 15.84
CA PRO A 170 0.72 -1.29 16.30
C PRO A 170 -0.47 -0.42 16.70
N SER A 171 -0.40 0.21 17.88
CA SER A 171 -1.50 1.02 18.40
C SER A 171 -1.75 2.27 17.56
N THR A 172 -3.00 2.53 17.26
CA THR A 172 -3.49 3.76 16.59
C THR A 172 -4.11 4.75 17.58
N VAL A 173 -3.97 4.51 18.88
CA VAL A 173 -4.50 5.41 19.93
C VAL A 173 -3.63 6.65 20.03
N LEU A 174 -4.27 7.82 20.00
CA LEU A 174 -3.67 9.11 20.30
C LEU A 174 -4.33 9.69 21.55
N ASN A 175 -3.52 10.03 22.56
CA ASN A 175 -4.00 10.63 23.80
C ASN A 175 -3.83 12.15 23.80
N PRO A 176 -4.61 12.89 24.61
CA PRO A 176 -4.37 14.30 24.84
C PRO A 176 -2.95 14.57 25.33
N GLY A 177 -2.28 15.56 24.73
CA GLY A 177 -0.89 15.91 25.03
C GLY A 177 0.17 15.14 24.22
N GLU A 178 -0.23 14.10 23.48
CA GLU A 178 0.64 13.46 22.49
C GLU A 178 0.54 14.16 21.14
N ILE A 179 1.62 14.12 20.36
CA ILE A 179 1.67 14.62 19.00
C ILE A 179 1.86 13.41 18.07
N TYR A 180 0.88 13.17 17.21
CA TYR A 180 1.06 12.22 16.10
C TYR A 180 1.92 12.87 15.02
N THR A 181 2.90 12.13 14.52
CA THR A 181 3.70 12.54 13.37
C THR A 181 3.93 11.36 12.43
N GLN A 182 3.87 11.63 11.15
CA GLN A 182 4.14 10.67 10.09
C GLN A 182 4.84 11.37 8.92
N THR A 183 5.76 10.68 8.25
CA THR A 183 6.36 11.14 7.00
C THR A 183 6.26 10.03 5.96
N THR A 184 5.80 10.40 4.76
CA THR A 184 5.85 9.56 3.55
C THR A 184 6.59 10.31 2.45
N VAL A 185 7.50 9.61 1.74
CA VAL A 185 8.23 10.17 0.60
C VAL A 185 8.03 9.29 -0.62
N TYR A 186 7.63 9.88 -1.74
CA TYR A 186 7.63 9.28 -3.06
C TYR A 186 8.72 9.94 -3.90
N GLN A 187 9.74 9.16 -4.25
CA GLN A 187 10.87 9.59 -5.07
C GLN A 187 10.72 8.99 -6.47
N PHE A 188 10.79 9.84 -7.50
CA PHE A 188 10.69 9.40 -8.89
C PHE A 188 12.05 9.58 -9.58
N GLU A 189 12.45 8.59 -10.34
CA GLU A 189 13.67 8.58 -11.16
C GLU A 189 13.34 8.02 -12.54
N VAL A 190 14.19 8.32 -13.53
CA VAL A 190 14.19 7.67 -14.86
C VAL A 190 15.49 6.90 -15.00
N LYS A 191 15.41 5.61 -15.34
CA LYS A 191 16.54 4.69 -15.52
C LYS A 191 16.77 4.37 -16.97
#